data_689f3cd4456a3663e206d131e958ccce
#
_entry.id   689f3cd4456a3663e206d131e958ccce
#
_cell.length_a   1.000
_cell.length_b   1.000
_cell.length_c   1.000
_cell.angle_alpha   90.00
_cell.angle_beta   90.00
_cell.angle_gamma   90.00
#
_symmetry.space_group_name_H-M   'P 1'
#
loop_
_entity.id
_entity.type
_entity.pdbx_description
1 polymer ?
#
loop_
_entity_poly.entity_id
_entity_poly.type
_entity_poly.pdbx_seq_one_letter_code
_entity_poly.pdbx_strand_id
1 'polypeptide(L)'
;MHKRAAFFGKLTVLPLFLFVLYFAFALSSCGKKSTGKIQGREIRLGIDRDNAPFSYLDEEKNPAGFDVELIEAIARLEGFTVKFVPMNPSALQSAVVTGTIVGAMGGIEIREEKQLSFSEAYGSSTLGLLYGEDFSETKEQSSVPMGRSSESGEQPSVSEQMPSLQGKSILVKEGSGTAVFLESIRQKEGFSLLVVQENQDLIREWLEGKGDFIAEDLPLLEAMKEEIQRIEEEGKGGENLSSELPRISEFHSQGEKNIRAGQDIEIFSFPEQQSYGLMVGKGQNKELLRAFVRGLKKMKENGEWETLTKKYSLFSSNLNPQ
;
A
#
# COMPACT_ATOMS: atom_id res chain seq x y z
N MET A 1 60.98 -66.77 38.14
CA MET A 1 59.63 -66.78 38.64
C MET A 1 59.21 -65.41 39.03
N HIS A 2 58.59 -64.61 38.19
CA HIS A 2 57.97 -63.34 38.56
C HIS A 2 56.80 -63.07 37.63
N LYS A 3 55.61 -63.06 38.16
CA LYS A 3 54.35 -62.62 37.54
C LYS A 3 54.39 -61.09 37.44
N ARG A 4 54.30 -60.54 36.22
CA ARG A 4 53.92 -59.16 36.03
C ARG A 4 52.54 -59.13 35.46
N ALA A 5 51.57 -58.70 36.30
CA ALA A 5 50.22 -58.45 35.95
C ALA A 5 50.08 -57.15 35.17
N ALA A 6 49.38 -57.20 34.06
CA ALA A 6 49.06 -56.07 33.20
C ALA A 6 48.05 -55.12 33.89
N PHE A 7 48.44 -53.86 34.03
CA PHE A 7 47.59 -52.76 34.49
C PHE A 7 47.52 -51.68 33.38
N PHE A 8 46.87 -52.04 32.28
CA PHE A 8 46.61 -51.09 31.19
C PHE A 8 45.18 -51.31 30.71
N GLY A 9 44.26 -50.40 31.00
CA GLY A 9 42.94 -50.49 30.39
C GLY A 9 41.81 -49.65 30.97
N LYS A 10 42.03 -48.70 31.87
CA LYS A 10 40.92 -47.92 32.44
C LYS A 10 40.99 -46.37 32.34
N LEU A 11 42.01 -45.80 31.61
CA LEU A 11 42.20 -44.35 31.65
C LEU A 11 41.82 -43.60 30.36
N THR A 12 41.41 -44.28 29.31
CA THR A 12 41.11 -43.65 28.01
C THR A 12 39.63 -43.48 27.68
N VAL A 13 38.72 -44.06 28.45
CA VAL A 13 37.26 -44.00 28.15
C VAL A 13 36.61 -42.76 28.75
N LEU A 14 37.11 -42.23 29.87
CA LEU A 14 36.54 -41.11 30.58
C LEU A 14 36.60 -39.78 29.77
N PRO A 15 37.72 -39.38 29.10
CA PRO A 15 37.76 -38.18 28.31
C PRO A 15 36.89 -38.28 27.04
N LEU A 16 36.78 -39.47 26.44
CA LEU A 16 35.92 -39.68 25.28
C LEU A 16 34.43 -39.52 25.64
N PHE A 17 34.04 -40.01 26.82
CA PHE A 17 32.65 -39.89 27.31
C PHE A 17 32.30 -38.43 27.62
N LEU A 18 33.19 -37.67 28.22
CA LEU A 18 33.02 -36.24 28.47
C LEU A 18 32.97 -35.43 27.17
N PHE A 19 33.76 -35.81 26.15
CA PHE A 19 33.71 -35.17 24.85
C PHE A 19 32.39 -35.42 24.11
N VAL A 20 31.85 -36.64 24.17
CA VAL A 20 30.56 -37.02 23.61
C VAL A 20 29.42 -36.29 24.34
N LEU A 21 29.47 -36.18 25.69
CA LEU A 21 28.49 -35.41 26.46
C LEU A 21 28.53 -33.92 26.16
N TYR A 22 29.74 -33.33 26.00
CA TYR A 22 29.90 -31.93 25.61
C TYR A 22 29.37 -31.67 24.20
N PHE A 23 29.64 -32.57 23.24
CA PHE A 23 29.16 -32.49 21.88
C PHE A 23 27.63 -32.67 21.78
N ALA A 24 27.06 -33.59 22.59
CA ALA A 24 25.61 -33.75 22.70
C ALA A 24 24.93 -32.52 23.32
N PHE A 25 25.58 -31.87 24.31
CA PHE A 25 25.08 -30.64 24.92
C PHE A 25 25.19 -29.44 23.95
N ALA A 26 26.26 -29.39 23.17
CA ALA A 26 26.44 -28.35 22.13
C ALA A 26 25.42 -28.50 20.99
N LEU A 27 25.04 -29.71 20.60
CA LEU A 27 24.01 -29.98 19.59
C LEU A 27 22.58 -29.71 20.11
N SER A 28 22.35 -29.79 21.43
CA SER A 28 21.05 -29.46 22.04
C SER A 28 20.79 -27.95 22.14
N SER A 29 21.80 -27.10 21.92
CA SER A 29 21.68 -25.63 21.91
C SER A 29 21.27 -25.06 20.57
N CYS A 30 21.19 -25.87 19.52
CA CYS A 30 20.82 -25.42 18.19
C CYS A 30 19.40 -25.90 17.88
N GLY A 31 18.39 -25.08 18.24
CA GLY A 31 17.00 -25.39 17.86
C GLY A 31 15.93 -24.90 18.81
N LYS A 32 16.08 -23.76 19.45
CA LYS A 32 14.87 -23.02 19.86
C LYS A 32 14.15 -22.57 18.61
N LYS A 33 13.28 -23.45 18.05
CA LYS A 33 12.16 -22.98 17.26
C LYS A 33 11.48 -21.91 18.10
N SER A 34 11.65 -20.65 17.73
CA SER A 34 10.92 -19.52 18.28
C SER A 34 9.43 -19.86 18.13
N THR A 35 8.83 -20.38 19.16
CA THR A 35 7.37 -20.47 19.30
C THR A 35 6.89 -19.04 19.45
N GLY A 36 6.65 -18.48 18.33
CA GLY A 36 6.20 -17.26 17.82
C GLY A 36 5.35 -16.34 18.67
N LYS A 37 5.86 -15.82 19.77
CA LYS A 37 5.28 -14.59 20.33
C LYS A 37 5.95 -13.41 19.65
N ILE A 38 5.16 -12.57 18.97
CA ILE A 38 5.61 -11.30 18.36
C ILE A 38 6.01 -10.28 19.45
N GLN A 39 5.51 -10.45 20.67
CA GLN A 39 5.76 -9.57 21.82
C GLN A 39 7.25 -9.33 22.09
N GLY A 40 7.63 -8.07 22.27
CA GLY A 40 9.02 -7.65 22.52
C GLY A 40 9.93 -7.67 21.30
N ARG A 41 9.40 -7.92 20.08
CA ARG A 41 10.19 -7.93 18.85
C ARG A 41 10.08 -6.59 18.13
N GLU A 42 11.15 -6.18 17.49
CA GLU A 42 11.14 -5.14 16.47
C GLU A 42 10.86 -5.78 15.09
N ILE A 43 9.86 -5.28 14.38
CA ILE A 43 9.44 -5.77 13.06
C ILE A 43 9.85 -4.76 12.01
N ARG A 44 10.66 -5.18 11.03
CA ARG A 44 10.96 -4.37 9.86
C ARG A 44 9.81 -4.50 8.87
N LEU A 45 9.04 -3.41 8.72
CA LEU A 45 7.85 -3.35 7.87
C LEU A 45 8.10 -2.39 6.71
N GLY A 46 7.87 -2.85 5.49
CA GLY A 46 7.90 -2.00 4.31
C GLY A 46 6.66 -1.12 4.22
N ILE A 47 6.83 0.11 3.76
CA ILE A 47 5.75 1.01 3.41
C ILE A 47 5.99 1.63 2.04
N ASP A 48 4.92 1.91 1.30
CA ASP A 48 5.03 2.77 0.13
C ASP A 48 5.39 4.18 0.60
N ARG A 49 6.44 4.76 0.00
CA ARG A 49 6.96 6.06 0.40
C ARG A 49 6.17 7.24 -0.18
N ASP A 50 5.29 6.98 -1.15
CA ASP A 50 4.52 7.98 -1.90
C ASP A 50 3.14 7.42 -2.26
N ASN A 51 2.33 7.18 -1.24
CA ASN A 51 0.94 6.69 -1.36
C ASN A 51 0.00 7.34 -0.33
N ALA A 52 0.02 8.69 -0.28
CA ALA A 52 -0.92 9.41 0.59
C ALA A 52 -2.37 9.14 0.13
N PRO A 53 -3.32 8.97 1.04
CA PRO A 53 -3.21 9.13 2.50
C PRO A 53 -2.79 7.86 3.26
N PHE A 54 -2.53 6.73 2.57
CA PHE A 54 -2.22 5.44 3.22
C PHE A 54 -0.83 5.43 3.86
N SER A 55 0.22 5.70 3.08
CA SER A 55 1.59 5.82 3.59
C SER A 55 2.42 6.71 2.68
N TYR A 56 3.23 7.56 3.29
CA TYR A 56 4.12 8.50 2.59
C TYR A 56 5.25 8.92 3.51
N LEU A 57 6.19 9.69 2.99
CA LEU A 57 7.18 10.40 3.79
C LEU A 57 6.74 11.86 3.93
N ASP A 58 6.68 12.35 5.18
CA ASP A 58 6.41 13.76 5.46
C ASP A 58 7.57 14.69 5.03
N GLU A 59 7.44 15.99 5.26
CA GLU A 59 8.46 16.98 4.90
C GLU A 59 9.81 16.71 5.55
N GLU A 60 9.82 16.16 6.79
CA GLU A 60 11.00 15.75 7.53
C GLU A 60 11.51 14.35 7.12
N LYS A 61 10.91 13.72 6.10
CA LYS A 61 11.19 12.37 5.61
C LYS A 61 10.90 11.26 6.64
N ASN A 62 9.98 11.51 7.57
CA ASN A 62 9.47 10.48 8.47
C ASN A 62 8.29 9.73 7.84
N PRO A 63 8.14 8.44 8.12
CA PRO A 63 6.94 7.69 7.76
C PRO A 63 5.68 8.30 8.35
N ALA A 64 4.66 8.53 7.53
CA ALA A 64 3.37 9.09 7.90
C ALA A 64 2.23 8.42 7.12
N GLY A 65 0.99 8.67 7.52
CA GLY A 65 -0.21 8.19 6.86
C GLY A 65 -1.02 7.20 7.68
N PHE A 66 -2.19 6.86 7.15
CA PHE A 66 -3.16 5.97 7.80
C PHE A 66 -2.56 4.62 8.20
N ASP A 67 -1.88 3.95 7.29
CA ASP A 67 -1.33 2.60 7.51
C ASP A 67 -0.16 2.61 8.51
N VAL A 68 0.59 3.71 8.54
CA VAL A 68 1.66 3.91 9.53
C VAL A 68 1.06 3.99 10.94
N GLU A 69 0.07 4.86 11.14
CA GLU A 69 -0.59 5.00 12.45
C GLU A 69 -1.39 3.74 12.84
N LEU A 70 -2.02 3.07 11.87
CA LEU A 70 -2.73 1.82 12.10
C LEU A 70 -1.80 0.74 12.66
N ILE A 71 -0.67 0.49 12.01
CA ILE A 71 0.24 -0.57 12.46
C ILE A 71 0.97 -0.20 13.75
N GLU A 72 1.24 1.08 14.02
CA GLU A 72 1.79 1.53 15.30
C GLU A 72 0.82 1.33 16.45
N ALA A 73 -0.46 1.63 16.26
CA ALA A 73 -1.51 1.37 17.23
C ALA A 73 -1.65 -0.14 17.51
N ILE A 74 -1.66 -0.96 16.46
CA ILE A 74 -1.68 -2.42 16.59
C ILE A 74 -0.44 -2.92 17.32
N ALA A 75 0.75 -2.42 16.98
CA ALA A 75 2.01 -2.80 17.61
C ALA A 75 2.00 -2.50 19.11
N ARG A 76 1.51 -1.33 19.51
CA ARG A 76 1.32 -0.94 20.91
C ARG A 76 0.35 -1.90 21.64
N LEU A 77 -0.78 -2.25 21.02
CA LEU A 77 -1.80 -3.14 21.60
C LEU A 77 -1.34 -4.60 21.70
N GLU A 78 -0.47 -5.04 20.80
CA GLU A 78 0.05 -6.41 20.73
C GLU A 78 1.46 -6.57 21.31
N GLY A 79 2.10 -5.47 21.74
CA GLY A 79 3.37 -5.47 22.46
C GLY A 79 4.60 -5.74 21.60
N PHE A 80 4.65 -5.25 20.36
CA PHE A 80 5.83 -5.24 19.50
C PHE A 80 6.15 -3.82 19.04
N THR A 81 7.27 -3.61 18.36
CA THR A 81 7.65 -2.32 17.76
C THR A 81 7.82 -2.47 16.25
N VAL A 82 7.66 -1.38 15.52
CA VAL A 82 7.82 -1.34 14.06
C VAL A 82 8.99 -0.44 13.70
N LYS A 83 9.81 -0.94 12.78
CA LYS A 83 10.80 -0.14 12.07
C LYS A 83 10.41 -0.06 10.61
N PHE A 84 9.97 1.10 10.15
CA PHE A 84 9.55 1.30 8.77
C PHE A 84 10.73 1.31 7.80
N VAL A 85 10.47 0.77 6.60
CA VAL A 85 11.42 0.74 5.48
C VAL A 85 10.67 1.27 4.24
N PRO A 86 10.78 2.57 3.96
CA PRO A 86 10.12 3.17 2.81
C PRO A 86 10.72 2.70 1.49
N MET A 87 9.87 2.31 0.52
CA MET A 87 10.28 1.88 -0.81
C MET A 87 9.11 1.95 -1.80
N ASN A 88 9.38 1.73 -3.07
CA ASN A 88 8.33 1.70 -4.10
C ASN A 88 7.53 0.38 -4.06
N PRO A 89 6.29 0.33 -4.58
CA PRO A 89 5.43 -0.87 -4.56
C PRO A 89 6.08 -2.13 -5.13
N SER A 90 6.75 -2.03 -6.27
CA SER A 90 7.46 -3.16 -6.90
C SER A 90 8.59 -3.71 -6.01
N ALA A 91 9.32 -2.85 -5.31
CA ALA A 91 10.37 -3.23 -4.38
C ALA A 91 9.80 -3.86 -3.09
N LEU A 92 8.63 -3.40 -2.60
CA LEU A 92 7.95 -3.98 -1.43
C LEU A 92 7.68 -5.47 -1.60
N GLN A 93 7.08 -5.88 -2.72
CA GLN A 93 6.79 -7.28 -3.01
C GLN A 93 8.05 -8.13 -3.02
N SER A 94 9.08 -7.67 -3.73
CA SER A 94 10.37 -8.35 -3.81
C SER A 94 11.03 -8.51 -2.45
N ALA A 95 11.03 -7.45 -1.64
CA ALA A 95 11.62 -7.44 -0.30
C ALA A 95 10.88 -8.38 0.68
N VAL A 96 9.56 -8.51 0.56
CA VAL A 96 8.75 -9.46 1.35
C VAL A 96 9.05 -10.89 0.93
N VAL A 97 9.08 -11.19 -0.37
CA VAL A 97 9.37 -12.54 -0.90
C VAL A 97 10.75 -13.02 -0.50
N THR A 98 11.76 -12.15 -0.57
CA THR A 98 13.15 -12.46 -0.18
C THR A 98 13.38 -12.47 1.33
N GLY A 99 12.42 -12.01 2.14
CA GLY A 99 12.54 -11.91 3.59
C GLY A 99 13.44 -10.77 4.07
N THR A 100 13.75 -9.79 3.20
CA THR A 100 14.48 -8.56 3.56
C THR A 100 13.67 -7.72 4.55
N ILE A 101 12.34 -7.73 4.42
CA ILE A 101 11.37 -7.19 5.35
C ILE A 101 10.38 -8.28 5.76
N VAL A 102 9.77 -8.13 6.93
CA VAL A 102 8.86 -9.13 7.50
C VAL A 102 7.48 -9.09 6.84
N GLY A 103 7.05 -7.91 6.42
CA GLY A 103 5.79 -7.65 5.74
C GLY A 103 5.76 -6.23 5.20
N ALA A 104 4.65 -5.83 4.57
CA ALA A 104 4.46 -4.51 4.03
C ALA A 104 3.01 -4.03 4.15
N MET A 105 2.83 -2.72 4.27
CA MET A 105 1.57 -1.98 4.24
C MET A 105 1.73 -0.70 3.39
N GLY A 106 0.64 0.00 3.13
CA GLY A 106 0.65 1.24 2.36
C GLY A 106 -0.40 1.23 1.25
N GLY A 107 -1.68 0.96 1.59
CA GLY A 107 -2.74 0.79 0.61
C GLY A 107 -2.57 -0.46 -0.26
N ILE A 108 -1.97 -1.53 0.30
CA ILE A 108 -1.70 -2.75 -0.48
C ILE A 108 -2.98 -3.57 -0.63
N GLU A 109 -3.37 -3.79 -1.87
CA GLU A 109 -4.54 -4.58 -2.21
C GLU A 109 -4.36 -6.06 -1.91
N ILE A 110 -5.41 -6.67 -1.35
CA ILE A 110 -5.51 -8.11 -1.15
C ILE A 110 -5.85 -8.75 -2.50
N ARG A 111 -4.95 -9.61 -2.98
CA ARG A 111 -5.14 -10.34 -4.23
C ARG A 111 -4.57 -11.75 -4.17
N GLU A 112 -4.96 -12.60 -5.11
CA GLU A 112 -4.37 -13.93 -5.21
C GLU A 112 -2.94 -13.85 -5.74
N GLU A 113 -1.98 -14.29 -4.92
CA GLU A 113 -0.56 -14.30 -5.25
C GLU A 113 0.11 -15.60 -4.81
N LYS A 114 0.99 -16.15 -5.67
CA LYS A 114 1.65 -17.44 -5.40
C LYS A 114 2.64 -17.36 -4.24
N GLN A 115 3.33 -16.24 -4.11
CA GLN A 115 4.44 -16.06 -3.16
C GLN A 115 4.07 -15.20 -1.94
N LEU A 116 2.87 -14.65 -1.90
CA LEU A 116 2.40 -13.72 -0.88
C LEU A 116 1.20 -14.28 -0.11
N SER A 117 0.98 -13.75 1.06
CA SER A 117 -0.22 -13.94 1.88
C SER A 117 -0.59 -12.60 2.50
N PHE A 118 -1.87 -12.38 2.72
CA PHE A 118 -2.41 -11.14 3.25
C PHE A 118 -3.15 -11.40 4.58
N SER A 119 -3.31 -10.34 5.38
CA SER A 119 -4.24 -10.35 6.51
C SER A 119 -5.69 -10.36 6.03
N GLU A 120 -6.63 -10.44 6.96
CA GLU A 120 -7.99 -9.97 6.71
C GLU A 120 -7.95 -8.48 6.33
N ALA A 121 -8.95 -8.05 5.57
CA ALA A 121 -9.06 -6.65 5.15
C ALA A 121 -9.23 -5.71 6.35
N TYR A 122 -8.48 -4.63 6.37
CA TYR A 122 -8.72 -3.55 7.32
C TYR A 122 -9.67 -2.48 6.75
N GLY A 123 -9.77 -2.36 5.43
CA GLY A 123 -10.64 -1.45 4.73
C GLY A 123 -10.84 -1.88 3.28
N SER A 124 -11.72 -1.19 2.58
CA SER A 124 -11.92 -1.35 1.14
C SER A 124 -12.25 -0.02 0.49
N SER A 125 -11.94 0.10 -0.79
CA SER A 125 -12.28 1.20 -1.66
C SER A 125 -12.59 0.71 -3.06
N THR A 126 -12.91 1.61 -3.97
CA THR A 126 -13.08 1.34 -5.39
C THR A 126 -11.95 1.98 -6.18
N LEU A 127 -11.67 1.43 -7.36
CA LEU A 127 -10.83 2.09 -8.34
C LEU A 127 -11.58 3.22 -9.03
N GLY A 128 -10.86 4.22 -9.51
CA GLY A 128 -11.45 5.31 -10.25
C GLY A 128 -10.55 5.82 -11.37
N LEU A 129 -11.12 6.75 -12.12
CA LEU A 129 -10.45 7.53 -13.16
C LEU A 129 -10.67 9.02 -12.87
N LEU A 130 -9.59 9.78 -12.77
CA LEU A 130 -9.63 11.24 -12.71
C LEU A 130 -9.38 11.80 -14.10
N TYR A 131 -10.17 12.79 -14.53
CA TYR A 131 -10.09 13.41 -15.86
C TYR A 131 -10.67 14.83 -15.84
N GLY A 132 -10.34 15.61 -16.87
CA GLY A 132 -10.90 16.95 -17.07
C GLY A 132 -12.24 16.91 -17.83
N GLU A 133 -13.08 17.91 -17.64
CA GLU A 133 -14.46 18.01 -18.17
C GLU A 133 -14.56 17.90 -19.70
N ASP A 134 -13.52 18.26 -20.46
CA ASP A 134 -13.48 18.13 -21.92
C ASP A 134 -13.72 16.70 -22.45
N PHE A 135 -13.67 15.69 -21.57
CA PHE A 135 -13.97 14.30 -21.90
C PHE A 135 -15.42 13.90 -21.69
N SER A 136 -16.25 14.76 -21.06
CA SER A 136 -17.67 14.50 -20.82
C SER A 136 -18.51 14.60 -22.11
N GLU A 137 -18.02 15.21 -23.18
CA GLU A 137 -18.81 15.49 -24.41
C GLU A 137 -18.88 14.34 -25.41
N THR A 138 -18.22 13.22 -25.23
CA THR A 138 -18.47 12.02 -26.07
C THR A 138 -19.67 11.23 -25.54
N LYS A 139 -20.83 11.88 -25.52
CA LYS A 139 -22.14 11.24 -25.28
C LYS A 139 -22.57 10.44 -26.51
N GLU A 140 -21.93 9.31 -26.77
CA GLU A 140 -22.54 8.29 -27.63
C GLU A 140 -22.98 7.11 -26.75
N GLN A 141 -24.28 6.87 -26.84
CA GLN A 141 -25.11 5.93 -26.13
C GLN A 141 -24.50 4.52 -26.02
N SER A 142 -24.13 4.13 -24.81
CA SER A 142 -24.26 2.73 -24.41
C SER A 142 -25.04 2.65 -23.10
N SER A 143 -26.34 2.48 -23.22
CA SER A 143 -27.28 2.33 -22.13
C SER A 143 -27.15 0.93 -21.52
N VAL A 144 -26.54 0.84 -20.36
CA VAL A 144 -26.76 -0.27 -19.44
C VAL A 144 -27.49 0.28 -18.24
N PRO A 145 -28.74 -0.16 -17.94
CA PRO A 145 -29.48 0.38 -16.81
C PRO A 145 -28.98 -0.25 -15.51
N MET A 146 -28.35 0.55 -14.65
CA MET A 146 -28.14 0.15 -13.25
C MET A 146 -29.24 0.74 -12.35
N GLY A 147 -29.72 -0.11 -11.44
CA GLY A 147 -30.83 0.15 -10.55
C GLY A 147 -30.54 1.27 -9.56
N ARG A 148 -31.56 2.12 -9.38
CA ARG A 148 -31.62 3.22 -8.42
C ARG A 148 -31.63 2.73 -6.98
N SER A 149 -30.89 3.43 -6.13
CA SER A 149 -31.35 3.79 -4.78
C SER A 149 -30.79 5.16 -4.39
N SER A 150 -31.69 6.11 -4.26
CA SER A 150 -31.43 7.47 -3.76
C SER A 150 -31.50 7.49 -2.24
N GLU A 151 -30.53 8.12 -1.56
CA GLU A 151 -30.81 8.95 -0.39
C GLU A 151 -29.63 9.88 -0.08
N SER A 152 -29.99 11.08 0.31
CA SER A 152 -29.28 12.33 0.42
C SER A 152 -28.13 12.39 1.42
N GLY A 153 -27.00 12.88 0.99
CA GLY A 153 -25.85 13.39 1.75
C GLY A 153 -24.84 13.89 0.73
N GLU A 154 -24.35 15.11 0.85
CA GLU A 154 -23.36 15.68 -0.07
C GLU A 154 -22.17 14.75 -0.22
N GLN A 155 -22.16 13.96 -1.29
CA GLN A 155 -21.04 13.15 -1.73
C GLN A 155 -20.22 13.94 -2.76
N PRO A 156 -18.89 13.76 -2.83
CA PRO A 156 -18.11 14.31 -3.92
C PRO A 156 -18.69 13.86 -5.26
N SER A 157 -18.67 14.74 -6.25
CA SER A 157 -19.26 14.51 -7.58
C SER A 157 -18.53 13.39 -8.30
N VAL A 158 -18.99 12.15 -8.12
CA VAL A 158 -18.56 10.98 -8.88
C VAL A 158 -19.49 10.85 -10.08
N SER A 159 -18.94 10.83 -11.29
CA SER A 159 -19.72 10.65 -12.52
C SER A 159 -20.36 9.27 -12.57
N GLU A 160 -21.67 9.22 -12.85
CA GLU A 160 -22.42 7.95 -13.00
C GLU A 160 -22.13 7.23 -14.33
N GLN A 161 -21.49 7.87 -15.27
CA GLN A 161 -21.18 7.31 -16.60
C GLN A 161 -19.68 7.12 -16.81
N MET A 162 -19.27 5.89 -17.15
CA MET A 162 -17.89 5.59 -17.50
C MET A 162 -17.52 6.35 -18.78
N PRO A 163 -16.43 7.14 -18.77
CA PRO A 163 -15.92 7.79 -19.96
C PRO A 163 -15.45 6.74 -20.98
N SER A 164 -15.50 7.08 -22.29
CA SER A 164 -14.96 6.18 -23.32
C SER A 164 -13.45 6.08 -23.20
N LEU A 165 -12.93 4.86 -23.02
CA LEU A 165 -11.50 4.60 -22.89
C LEU A 165 -10.82 4.29 -24.22
N GLN A 166 -11.57 4.01 -25.29
CA GLN A 166 -11.02 3.59 -26.57
C GLN A 166 -10.10 4.66 -27.18
N GLY A 167 -8.87 4.27 -27.47
CA GLY A 167 -7.85 5.14 -28.04
C GLY A 167 -7.24 6.13 -27.05
N LYS A 168 -7.62 6.06 -25.77
CA LYS A 168 -7.14 6.96 -24.71
C LYS A 168 -5.87 6.44 -24.05
N SER A 169 -5.20 7.33 -23.30
CA SER A 169 -4.02 7.05 -22.51
C SER A 169 -4.32 7.24 -21.03
N ILE A 170 -3.99 6.23 -20.21
CA ILE A 170 -4.24 6.21 -18.79
C ILE A 170 -2.91 6.17 -18.03
N LEU A 171 -2.67 7.19 -17.21
CA LEU A 171 -1.54 7.25 -16.29
C LEU A 171 -1.79 6.34 -15.09
N VAL A 172 -0.80 5.53 -14.72
CA VAL A 172 -0.90 4.57 -13.62
C VAL A 172 0.46 4.36 -12.96
N LYS A 173 0.47 4.14 -11.64
CA LYS A 173 1.70 3.89 -10.88
C LYS A 173 2.21 2.47 -11.09
N GLU A 174 3.53 2.31 -11.28
CA GLU A 174 4.18 1.02 -11.45
C GLU A 174 3.99 0.12 -10.21
N GLY A 175 3.57 -1.13 -10.45
CA GLY A 175 3.41 -2.14 -9.40
C GLY A 175 2.19 -1.95 -8.51
N SER A 176 1.34 -0.96 -8.75
CA SER A 176 0.04 -0.80 -8.08
C SER A 176 -0.93 -1.92 -8.50
N GLY A 177 -1.91 -2.19 -7.65
CA GLY A 177 -3.00 -3.10 -8.02
C GLY A 177 -3.86 -2.54 -9.15
N THR A 178 -4.03 -1.22 -9.20
CA THR A 178 -4.68 -0.49 -10.29
C THR A 178 -4.03 -0.80 -11.64
N ALA A 179 -2.68 -0.79 -11.71
CA ALA A 179 -1.95 -1.16 -12.93
C ALA A 179 -2.25 -2.61 -13.36
N VAL A 180 -2.31 -3.54 -12.40
CA VAL A 180 -2.63 -4.96 -12.67
C VAL A 180 -4.07 -5.11 -13.16
N PHE A 181 -5.03 -4.42 -12.55
CA PHE A 181 -6.42 -4.43 -12.97
C PHE A 181 -6.58 -3.89 -14.39
N LEU A 182 -6.05 -2.69 -14.68
CA LEU A 182 -6.15 -2.06 -16.00
C LEU A 182 -5.47 -2.88 -17.09
N GLU A 183 -4.32 -3.49 -16.82
CA GLU A 183 -3.67 -4.38 -17.78
C GLU A 183 -4.57 -5.57 -18.18
N SER A 184 -5.38 -6.08 -17.23
CA SER A 184 -6.31 -7.19 -17.48
C SER A 184 -7.46 -6.85 -18.45
N ILE A 185 -7.88 -5.58 -18.49
CA ILE A 185 -8.99 -5.10 -19.34
C ILE A 185 -8.52 -4.30 -20.57
N ARG A 186 -7.24 -3.93 -20.64
CA ARG A 186 -6.68 -3.02 -21.65
C ARG A 186 -7.02 -3.40 -23.09
N GLN A 187 -6.86 -4.67 -23.43
CA GLN A 187 -7.12 -5.15 -24.79
C GLN A 187 -8.60 -5.06 -25.19
N LYS A 188 -9.48 -5.29 -24.22
CA LYS A 188 -10.93 -5.26 -24.45
C LYS A 188 -11.42 -3.82 -24.61
N GLU A 189 -10.95 -2.93 -23.77
CA GLU A 189 -11.41 -1.52 -23.73
C GLU A 189 -10.61 -0.60 -24.68
N GLY A 190 -9.48 -1.06 -25.23
CA GLY A 190 -8.77 -0.40 -26.33
C GLY A 190 -7.99 0.86 -25.94
N PHE A 191 -7.48 0.96 -24.70
CA PHE A 191 -6.67 2.07 -24.21
C PHE A 191 -5.18 1.71 -24.11
N SER A 192 -4.33 2.72 -23.88
CA SER A 192 -2.90 2.57 -23.59
C SER A 192 -2.60 2.94 -22.14
N LEU A 193 -1.58 2.29 -21.54
CA LEU A 193 -1.08 2.63 -20.20
C LEU A 193 0.21 3.44 -20.31
N LEU A 194 0.27 4.52 -19.54
CA LEU A 194 1.47 5.31 -19.27
C LEU A 194 1.87 5.08 -17.83
N VAL A 195 2.97 4.36 -17.64
CA VAL A 195 3.40 3.91 -16.31
C VAL A 195 4.41 4.90 -15.74
N VAL A 196 4.15 5.39 -14.52
CA VAL A 196 5.03 6.28 -13.76
C VAL A 196 5.51 5.62 -12.47
N GLN A 197 6.52 6.19 -11.83
CA GLN A 197 7.13 5.62 -10.62
C GLN A 197 6.48 6.13 -9.32
N GLU A 198 6.10 7.41 -9.29
CA GLU A 198 5.61 8.10 -8.10
C GLU A 198 4.25 8.74 -8.37
N ASN A 199 3.43 8.94 -7.33
CA ASN A 199 2.10 9.55 -7.47
C ASN A 199 2.17 11.02 -7.91
N GLN A 200 3.19 11.76 -7.47
CA GLN A 200 3.42 13.12 -7.93
C GLN A 200 3.70 13.20 -9.44
N ASP A 201 4.27 12.15 -10.04
CA ASP A 201 4.46 12.05 -11.48
C ASP A 201 3.12 11.90 -12.22
N LEU A 202 2.14 11.21 -11.63
CA LEU A 202 0.78 11.12 -12.17
C LEU A 202 0.16 12.50 -12.35
N ILE A 203 0.20 13.32 -11.30
CA ILE A 203 -0.33 14.69 -11.32
C ILE A 203 0.43 15.53 -12.35
N ARG A 204 1.77 15.51 -12.30
CA ARG A 204 2.61 16.30 -13.20
C ARG A 204 2.36 15.95 -14.66
N GLU A 205 2.43 14.69 -15.03
CA GLU A 205 2.27 14.25 -16.42
C GLU A 205 0.85 14.45 -16.94
N TRP A 206 -0.15 14.35 -16.05
CA TRP A 206 -1.52 14.68 -16.42
C TRP A 206 -1.72 16.18 -16.68
N LEU A 207 -1.18 17.04 -15.82
CA LEU A 207 -1.19 18.50 -16.02
C LEU A 207 -0.47 18.92 -17.31
N GLU A 208 0.60 18.22 -17.68
CA GLU A 208 1.33 18.41 -18.96
C GLU A 208 0.55 17.86 -20.17
N GLY A 209 -0.60 17.22 -19.97
CA GLY A 209 -1.44 16.68 -21.06
C GLY A 209 -0.92 15.39 -21.67
N LYS A 210 0.02 14.68 -21.04
CA LYS A 210 0.59 13.44 -21.56
C LYS A 210 -0.34 12.24 -21.45
N GLY A 211 -1.22 12.21 -20.45
CA GLY A 211 -2.24 11.17 -20.28
C GLY A 211 -3.64 11.76 -20.28
N ASP A 212 -4.63 11.01 -20.73
CA ASP A 212 -6.03 11.44 -20.73
C ASP A 212 -6.66 11.30 -19.35
N PHE A 213 -6.29 10.25 -18.63
CA PHE A 213 -6.80 9.90 -17.30
C PHE A 213 -5.66 9.62 -16.33
N ILE A 214 -5.92 9.83 -15.04
CA ILE A 214 -5.19 9.20 -13.94
C ILE A 214 -6.07 8.10 -13.38
N ALA A 215 -5.52 6.90 -13.19
CA ALA A 215 -6.22 5.79 -12.56
C ALA A 215 -5.54 5.41 -11.25
N GLU A 216 -6.28 5.46 -10.17
CA GLU A 216 -5.86 5.05 -8.83
C GLU A 216 -7.08 4.69 -7.96
N ASP A 217 -6.82 4.33 -6.71
CA ASP A 217 -7.87 4.15 -5.70
C ASP A 217 -8.60 5.45 -5.44
N LEU A 218 -9.90 5.38 -5.22
CA LEU A 218 -10.73 6.57 -5.02
C LEU A 218 -10.19 7.55 -3.95
N PRO A 219 -9.72 7.12 -2.76
CA PRO A 219 -9.14 8.03 -1.79
C PRO A 219 -7.89 8.77 -2.28
N LEU A 220 -7.08 8.13 -3.13
CA LEU A 220 -5.92 8.79 -3.74
C LEU A 220 -6.36 9.78 -4.80
N LEU A 221 -7.34 9.44 -5.63
CA LEU A 221 -7.86 10.36 -6.65
C LEU A 221 -8.50 11.59 -6.02
N GLU A 222 -9.21 11.44 -4.90
CA GLU A 222 -9.75 12.56 -4.13
C GLU A 222 -8.62 13.47 -3.60
N ALA A 223 -7.58 12.87 -3.01
CA ALA A 223 -6.42 13.62 -2.54
C ALA A 223 -5.67 14.30 -3.70
N MET A 224 -5.52 13.64 -4.85
CA MET A 224 -4.91 14.22 -6.05
C MET A 224 -5.74 15.38 -6.61
N LYS A 225 -7.06 15.26 -6.62
CA LYS A 225 -7.98 16.33 -7.03
C LYS A 225 -7.82 17.57 -6.16
N GLU A 226 -7.80 17.40 -4.83
CA GLU A 226 -7.56 18.49 -3.89
C GLU A 226 -6.18 19.15 -4.11
N GLU A 227 -5.16 18.34 -4.36
CA GLU A 227 -3.80 18.83 -4.64
C GLU A 227 -3.74 19.62 -5.95
N ILE A 228 -4.35 19.13 -7.03
CA ILE A 228 -4.42 19.85 -8.33
C ILE A 228 -5.15 21.19 -8.13
N GLN A 229 -6.28 21.22 -7.44
CA GLN A 229 -7.02 22.45 -7.14
C GLN A 229 -6.17 23.46 -6.35
N ARG A 230 -5.40 22.98 -5.35
CA ARG A 230 -4.48 23.81 -4.58
C ARG A 230 -3.38 24.41 -5.45
N ILE A 231 -2.75 23.61 -6.33
CA ILE A 231 -1.74 24.07 -7.29
C ILE A 231 -2.31 25.17 -8.20
N GLU A 232 -3.56 25.02 -8.63
CA GLU A 232 -4.25 26.01 -9.48
C GLU A 232 -4.55 27.32 -8.75
N GLU A 233 -4.99 27.26 -7.50
CA GLU A 233 -5.26 28.44 -6.68
C GLU A 233 -4.00 29.23 -6.36
N GLU A 234 -2.92 28.54 -5.97
CA GLU A 234 -1.62 29.13 -5.69
C GLU A 234 -0.97 29.74 -6.94
N GLY A 235 -1.13 29.09 -8.10
CA GLY A 235 -0.69 29.62 -9.39
C GLY A 235 -1.33 30.96 -9.77
N LYS A 236 -2.52 31.27 -9.23
CA LYS A 236 -3.22 32.55 -9.38
C LYS A 236 -2.73 33.62 -8.39
N GLY A 237 -2.10 33.24 -7.29
CA GLY A 237 -1.75 34.14 -6.16
C GLY A 237 -0.27 34.54 -6.03
N GLY A 238 0.64 33.99 -6.82
CA GLY A 238 2.07 34.35 -6.96
C GLY A 238 2.78 34.78 -5.69
N GLU A 239 3.10 33.89 -4.78
CA GLU A 239 4.25 33.89 -3.86
C GLU A 239 4.08 32.81 -2.79
N ASN A 240 5.11 31.97 -2.63
CA ASN A 240 5.30 30.89 -1.63
C ASN A 240 4.65 29.52 -1.96
N LEU A 241 5.37 28.72 -2.72
CA LEU A 241 5.12 27.27 -2.84
C LEU A 241 6.16 26.49 -2.04
N SER A 242 5.70 25.38 -1.44
CA SER A 242 6.56 24.28 -1.00
C SER A 242 7.35 23.75 -2.20
N SER A 243 8.64 23.52 -2.03
CA SER A 243 9.64 23.36 -3.10
C SER A 243 9.62 22.02 -3.87
N GLU A 244 8.58 21.20 -3.78
CA GLU A 244 8.60 19.84 -4.31
C GLU A 244 7.68 19.59 -5.52
N LEU A 245 6.70 20.46 -5.79
CA LEU A 245 5.91 20.41 -7.03
C LEU A 245 6.26 21.57 -7.95
N PRO A 246 6.41 21.33 -9.26
CA PRO A 246 6.71 22.39 -10.20
C PRO A 246 5.56 23.40 -10.25
N ARG A 247 5.89 24.68 -10.28
CA ARG A 247 4.88 25.77 -10.37
C ARG A 247 4.18 25.72 -11.72
N ILE A 248 2.88 25.99 -11.76
CA ILE A 248 2.15 26.15 -13.04
C ILE A 248 2.86 27.17 -13.93
N SER A 249 3.50 28.21 -13.36
CA SER A 249 4.32 29.17 -14.12
C SER A 249 5.56 28.56 -14.79
N GLU A 250 6.08 27.45 -14.27
CA GLU A 250 7.21 26.74 -14.88
C GLU A 250 6.77 25.93 -16.10
N PHE A 251 5.53 25.40 -16.09
CA PHE A 251 4.92 24.77 -17.26
C PHE A 251 4.67 25.78 -18.39
N HIS A 252 4.24 27.01 -18.09
CA HIS A 252 4.02 28.06 -19.07
C HIS A 252 5.33 28.54 -19.77
N SER A 253 6.48 28.44 -19.10
CA SER A 253 7.76 28.93 -19.64
C SER A 253 8.36 28.03 -20.73
N GLN A 254 7.91 26.76 -20.83
CA GLN A 254 8.42 25.80 -21.83
C GLN A 254 7.64 25.76 -23.15
N GLY A 255 6.62 26.61 -23.33
CA GLY A 255 5.89 26.76 -24.61
C GLY A 255 5.00 25.58 -25.00
N GLU A 256 4.72 24.65 -24.08
CA GLU A 256 3.83 23.52 -24.33
C GLU A 256 2.36 23.93 -24.21
N LYS A 257 1.59 23.67 -25.27
CA LYS A 257 0.22 24.15 -25.48
C LYS A 257 -0.88 23.38 -24.74
N ASN A 258 -0.53 22.36 -23.95
CA ASN A 258 -1.50 21.44 -23.36
C ASN A 258 -1.43 21.42 -21.82
N ILE A 259 -1.64 22.57 -21.19
CA ILE A 259 -1.77 22.63 -19.73
C ILE A 259 -3.25 22.54 -19.38
N ARG A 260 -3.62 21.54 -18.61
CA ARG A 260 -4.99 21.32 -18.13
C ARG A 260 -5.37 22.17 -16.92
N ALA A 261 -4.61 23.22 -16.62
CA ALA A 261 -4.91 24.13 -15.53
C ALA A 261 -6.23 24.88 -15.77
N GLY A 262 -7.12 24.85 -14.79
CA GLY A 262 -8.41 25.55 -14.82
C GLY A 262 -9.55 24.77 -15.46
N GLN A 263 -9.39 23.47 -15.71
CA GLN A 263 -10.48 22.57 -16.09
C GLN A 263 -11.20 22.05 -14.84
N ASP A 264 -12.50 21.89 -14.91
CA ASP A 264 -13.23 21.14 -13.88
C ASP A 264 -12.79 19.68 -13.92
N ILE A 265 -12.48 19.13 -12.74
CA ILE A 265 -11.95 17.78 -12.59
C ILE A 265 -13.09 16.86 -12.12
N GLU A 266 -13.31 15.80 -12.87
CA GLU A 266 -14.25 14.75 -12.54
C GLU A 266 -13.54 13.46 -12.12
N ILE A 267 -14.23 12.65 -11.32
CA ILE A 267 -13.80 11.30 -10.95
C ILE A 267 -14.92 10.33 -11.30
N PHE A 268 -14.58 9.32 -12.09
CA PHE A 268 -15.42 8.13 -12.29
C PHE A 268 -14.98 7.03 -11.34
N SER A 269 -15.92 6.28 -10.77
CA SER A 269 -15.62 5.12 -9.90
C SER A 269 -16.07 3.83 -10.55
N PHE A 270 -15.17 2.84 -10.61
CA PHE A 270 -15.51 1.49 -11.03
C PHE A 270 -16.38 0.79 -9.97
N PRO A 271 -17.26 -0.13 -10.36
CA PRO A 271 -18.09 -0.86 -9.39
C PRO A 271 -17.31 -1.89 -8.56
N GLU A 272 -16.15 -2.30 -9.02
CA GLU A 272 -15.32 -3.30 -8.36
C GLU A 272 -14.67 -2.71 -7.10
N GLN A 273 -14.86 -3.40 -5.96
CA GLN A 273 -14.22 -3.04 -4.71
C GLN A 273 -12.87 -3.74 -4.57
N GLN A 274 -11.89 -3.00 -4.09
CA GLN A 274 -10.60 -3.52 -3.67
C GLN A 274 -10.49 -3.47 -2.14
N SER A 275 -9.88 -4.48 -1.56
CA SER A 275 -9.67 -4.58 -0.12
C SER A 275 -8.20 -4.46 0.23
N TYR A 276 -7.87 -3.78 1.31
CA TYR A 276 -6.50 -3.52 1.75
C TYR A 276 -6.10 -4.42 2.91
N GLY A 277 -4.85 -4.87 2.90
CA GLY A 277 -4.33 -5.76 3.93
C GLY A 277 -2.83 -5.65 4.16
N LEU A 278 -2.39 -6.17 5.30
CA LEU A 278 -0.97 -6.39 5.58
C LEU A 278 -0.47 -7.57 4.74
N MET A 279 0.55 -7.34 3.93
CA MET A 279 1.21 -8.32 3.08
C MET A 279 2.40 -8.97 3.78
N VAL A 280 2.52 -10.31 3.67
CA VAL A 280 3.69 -11.09 4.12
C VAL A 280 4.05 -12.17 3.10
N GLY A 281 5.23 -12.77 3.22
CA GLY A 281 5.62 -13.91 2.38
C GLY A 281 4.72 -15.13 2.62
N LYS A 282 4.47 -15.90 1.57
CA LYS A 282 3.59 -17.09 1.62
C LYS A 282 4.02 -18.08 2.70
N GLY A 283 3.11 -18.34 3.63
CA GLY A 283 3.36 -19.25 4.77
C GLY A 283 4.31 -18.71 5.83
N GLN A 284 4.86 -17.49 5.64
CA GLN A 284 5.76 -16.83 6.58
C GLN A 284 4.99 -15.91 7.53
N ASN A 285 5.63 -15.52 8.62
CA ASN A 285 5.19 -14.46 9.54
C ASN A 285 3.72 -14.55 10.01
N LYS A 286 3.17 -15.75 10.13
CA LYS A 286 1.77 -15.99 10.54
C LYS A 286 1.42 -15.32 11.87
N GLU A 287 2.39 -15.15 12.77
CA GLU A 287 2.18 -14.47 14.05
C GLU A 287 1.96 -12.97 13.88
N LEU A 288 2.60 -12.34 12.88
CA LEU A 288 2.35 -10.94 12.55
C LEU A 288 0.91 -10.77 12.01
N LEU A 289 0.48 -11.65 11.08
CA LEU A 289 -0.90 -11.63 10.56
C LEU A 289 -1.93 -11.80 11.70
N ARG A 290 -1.70 -12.74 12.62
CA ARG A 290 -2.59 -12.96 13.76
C ARG A 290 -2.60 -11.77 14.72
N ALA A 291 -1.44 -11.17 14.99
CA ALA A 291 -1.35 -9.98 15.82
C ALA A 291 -2.07 -8.79 15.18
N PHE A 292 -1.92 -8.63 13.86
CA PHE A 292 -2.63 -7.61 13.10
C PHE A 292 -4.16 -7.74 13.28
N VAL A 293 -4.72 -8.91 13.03
CA VAL A 293 -6.16 -9.17 13.19
C VAL A 293 -6.65 -8.91 14.61
N ARG A 294 -5.91 -9.41 15.63
CA ARG A 294 -6.27 -9.16 17.04
C ARG A 294 -6.19 -7.68 17.41
N GLY A 295 -5.13 -6.98 16.97
CA GLY A 295 -4.95 -5.56 17.24
C GLY A 295 -6.03 -4.72 16.57
N LEU A 296 -6.35 -5.00 15.29
CA LEU A 296 -7.42 -4.32 14.56
C LEU A 296 -8.78 -4.51 15.27
N LYS A 297 -9.08 -5.72 15.74
CA LYS A 297 -10.28 -5.98 16.53
C LYS A 297 -10.33 -5.12 17.79
N LYS A 298 -9.23 -5.05 18.55
CA LYS A 298 -9.14 -4.19 19.75
C LYS A 298 -9.33 -2.70 19.43
N MET A 299 -8.78 -2.22 18.31
CA MET A 299 -8.98 -0.83 17.86
C MET A 299 -10.44 -0.53 17.54
N LYS A 300 -11.15 -1.48 16.91
CA LYS A 300 -12.60 -1.36 16.67
C LYS A 300 -13.41 -1.38 17.96
N GLU A 301 -13.02 -2.19 18.93
CA GLU A 301 -13.70 -2.29 20.24
C GLU A 301 -13.48 -1.06 21.13
N ASN A 302 -12.36 -0.36 21.02
CA ASN A 302 -12.03 0.80 21.86
C ASN A 302 -12.22 2.16 21.18
N GLY A 303 -12.69 2.20 19.92
CA GLY A 303 -12.97 3.43 19.16
C GLY A 303 -11.74 4.09 18.50
N GLU A 304 -10.55 3.51 18.61
CA GLU A 304 -9.36 4.02 17.94
C GLU A 304 -9.47 3.91 16.41
N TRP A 305 -10.15 2.86 15.92
CA TRP A 305 -10.41 2.66 14.50
C TRP A 305 -11.23 3.81 13.89
N GLU A 306 -12.35 4.14 14.50
CA GLU A 306 -13.25 5.21 14.06
C GLU A 306 -12.55 6.57 14.11
N THR A 307 -11.71 6.79 15.12
CA THR A 307 -10.92 8.02 15.25
C THR A 307 -9.91 8.13 14.10
N LEU A 308 -9.23 7.03 13.77
CA LEU A 308 -8.23 6.99 12.72
C LEU A 308 -8.86 7.16 11.33
N THR A 309 -9.94 6.44 11.04
CA THR A 309 -10.66 6.55 9.76
C THR A 309 -11.21 7.95 9.53
N LYS A 310 -11.73 8.59 10.58
CA LYS A 310 -12.21 9.98 10.52
C LYS A 310 -11.08 10.97 10.27
N LYS A 311 -9.91 10.76 10.92
CA LYS A 311 -8.73 11.64 10.75
C LYS A 311 -8.28 11.72 9.29
N TYR A 312 -8.32 10.60 8.58
CA TYR A 312 -7.86 10.50 7.20
C TYR A 312 -8.99 10.54 6.16
N SER A 313 -10.25 10.73 6.59
CA SER A 313 -11.43 10.66 5.75
C SER A 313 -11.54 9.35 4.95
N LEU A 314 -10.94 8.27 5.46
CA LEU A 314 -10.93 6.96 4.84
C LEU A 314 -12.03 6.07 5.42
N PHE A 315 -12.64 5.26 4.54
CA PHE A 315 -13.61 4.24 4.92
C PHE A 315 -14.82 4.76 5.69
N SER A 316 -15.19 6.05 5.49
CA SER A 316 -16.37 6.65 6.12
C SER A 316 -17.65 5.99 5.60
N SER A 317 -18.40 5.41 6.51
CA SER A 317 -19.84 5.14 6.48
C SER A 317 -20.45 3.99 5.66
N ASN A 318 -19.72 3.16 4.90
CA ASN A 318 -20.36 2.05 4.17
C ASN A 318 -19.78 0.65 4.43
N LEU A 319 -19.09 0.44 5.54
CA LEU A 319 -18.63 -0.88 5.94
C LEU A 319 -19.35 -1.40 7.19
N ASN A 320 -20.60 -1.81 7.02
CA ASN A 320 -21.14 -2.93 7.76
C ASN A 320 -20.81 -4.20 6.95
N PRO A 321 -19.78 -4.97 7.28
CA PRO A 321 -19.65 -6.32 6.74
C PRO A 321 -20.77 -7.15 7.39
N GLN A 322 -21.68 -7.63 6.57
CA GLN A 322 -22.60 -8.71 6.95
C GLN A 322 -21.84 -10.00 7.17
#